data_c250f8851d7b15414593af516c41b086
#
_entry.id   c250f8851d7b15414593af516c41b086
#
_cell.length_a   1.000
_cell.length_b   1.000
_cell.length_c   1.000
_cell.angle_alpha   90.00
_cell.angle_beta   90.00
_cell.angle_gamma   90.00
#
_symmetry.space_group_name_H-M   'P 1'
#
loop_
_entity.id
_entity.type
_entity.pdbx_description
1 polymer ?
#
loop_
_entity_poly.entity_id
_entity_poly.type
_entity_poly.pdbx_seq_one_letter_code
_entity_poly.pdbx_strand_id
1 'polypeptide(L)'
;MNLKEGKIGYLPQQTMIQKDFPASVWEVVLSGNLNNKRKIPFYTKADRQEAMKNMEKLGITNLKKTCYGELSGGQQQRVLLARALCAMSNVLILDEPVTGLDPTATKEMYELIKELNVKDNVTIIMVTHDIENAVNYANKILHLGRKKYFYGTVEEYEKSNTSDAFLGGNE
;
A
#
# COMPACT_ATOMS: atom_id res chain seq x y z
N MET A 1 7.26 15.08 -17.05
CA MET A 1 6.10 14.93 -16.15
C MET A 1 6.30 15.90 -15.00
N ASN A 2 5.60 17.05 -15.00
CA ASN A 2 5.73 18.04 -13.93
C ASN A 2 4.91 17.54 -12.74
N LEU A 3 5.57 17.14 -11.66
CA LEU A 3 4.97 16.92 -10.35
C LEU A 3 4.53 18.27 -9.76
N LYS A 4 3.50 18.88 -10.35
CA LYS A 4 2.85 20.02 -9.71
C LYS A 4 2.21 19.53 -8.43
N GLU A 5 2.85 19.84 -7.29
CA GLU A 5 2.35 19.62 -5.92
C GLU A 5 1.68 18.25 -5.70
N GLY A 6 2.26 17.17 -6.24
CA GLY A 6 1.75 15.82 -6.09
C GLY A 6 1.89 15.34 -4.65
N LYS A 7 0.77 15.05 -4.03
CA LYS A 7 0.76 14.39 -2.72
C LYS A 7 1.07 12.92 -2.93
N ILE A 8 2.00 12.38 -2.16
CA ILE A 8 2.39 10.99 -2.14
C ILE A 8 1.65 10.31 -0.98
N GLY A 9 0.94 9.22 -1.27
CA GLY A 9 0.44 8.32 -0.26
C GLY A 9 1.57 7.39 0.19
N TYR A 10 1.67 7.14 1.48
CA TYR A 10 2.67 6.24 2.03
C TYR A 10 2.03 5.26 3.01
N LEU A 11 2.25 3.98 2.74
CA LEU A 11 1.94 2.89 3.64
C LEU A 11 3.26 2.37 4.21
N PRO A 12 3.58 2.69 5.48
CA PRO A 12 4.80 2.22 6.11
C PRO A 12 4.71 0.74 6.44
N GLN A 13 5.87 0.10 6.58
CA GLN A 13 5.96 -1.24 7.15
C GLN A 13 5.25 -1.26 8.51
N GLN A 14 4.40 -2.24 8.70
CA GLN A 14 3.62 -2.36 9.93
C GLN A 14 4.56 -2.76 11.09
N THR A 15 5.04 -1.77 11.82
CA THR A 15 5.54 -2.00 13.18
C THR A 15 4.34 -2.30 14.07
N MET A 16 4.49 -3.17 15.06
CA MET A 16 3.42 -3.52 16.02
C MET A 16 2.72 -2.25 16.51
N ILE A 17 1.65 -1.88 15.81
CA ILE A 17 0.82 -0.75 16.22
C ILE A 17 0.11 -1.19 17.49
N GLN A 18 0.21 -0.36 18.49
CA GLN A 18 -0.41 -0.54 19.79
C GLN A 18 -1.82 -1.08 19.63
N LYS A 19 -2.05 -2.32 20.07
CA LYS A 19 -3.39 -2.93 20.09
C LYS A 19 -4.41 -2.09 20.87
N ASP A 20 -3.90 -1.16 21.67
CA ASP A 20 -4.68 -0.26 22.52
C ASP A 20 -4.97 1.11 21.90
N PHE A 21 -4.77 1.28 20.57
CA PHE A 21 -5.06 2.56 19.92
C PHE A 21 -6.59 2.77 19.79
N PRO A 22 -7.19 3.69 20.56
CA PRO A 22 -8.64 3.77 20.75
C PRO A 22 -9.38 4.47 19.60
N ALA A 23 -8.82 4.48 18.38
CA ALA A 23 -9.45 5.13 17.24
C ALA A 23 -10.31 4.14 16.44
N SER A 24 -11.43 4.60 15.96
CA SER A 24 -12.26 3.88 14.98
C SER A 24 -11.58 3.84 13.61
N VAL A 25 -11.92 2.84 12.81
CA VAL A 25 -11.50 2.73 11.40
C VAL A 25 -11.76 4.03 10.64
N TRP A 26 -12.92 4.65 10.88
CA TRP A 26 -13.27 5.93 10.27
C TRP A 26 -12.27 7.05 10.57
N GLU A 27 -11.88 7.20 11.83
CA GLU A 27 -10.93 8.22 12.26
C GLU A 27 -9.54 7.98 11.67
N VAL A 28 -9.10 6.71 11.63
CA VAL A 28 -7.83 6.34 11.01
C VAL A 28 -7.82 6.69 9.52
N VAL A 29 -8.83 6.29 8.76
CA VAL A 29 -8.90 6.57 7.31
C VAL A 29 -8.98 8.08 7.05
N LEU A 30 -9.84 8.77 7.79
CA LEU A 30 -10.06 10.20 7.63
C LEU A 30 -8.79 11.02 7.93
N SER A 31 -7.92 10.53 8.84
CA SER A 31 -6.65 11.18 9.18
C SER A 31 -5.70 11.32 7.99
N GLY A 32 -5.85 10.51 6.93
CA GLY A 32 -5.09 10.66 5.69
C GLY A 32 -5.25 12.03 5.02
N ASN A 33 -6.37 12.70 5.25
CA ASN A 33 -6.64 14.03 4.70
C ASN A 33 -6.01 15.20 5.48
N LEU A 34 -5.33 14.95 6.61
CA LEU A 34 -4.70 16.01 7.44
C LEU A 34 -3.56 16.75 6.72
N ASN A 35 -2.90 16.12 5.74
CA ASN A 35 -1.82 16.75 4.95
C ASN A 35 -2.32 17.79 3.94
N ASN A 36 -3.61 18.01 3.83
CA ASN A 36 -4.14 19.13 3.07
C ASN A 36 -3.81 20.42 3.83
N LYS A 37 -2.87 21.23 3.31
CA LYS A 37 -2.41 22.55 3.86
C LYS A 37 -3.59 23.53 4.04
N ARG A 38 -4.60 23.13 4.79
CA ARG A 38 -5.78 23.96 5.06
C ARG A 38 -5.60 24.67 6.39
N LYS A 39 -5.96 25.94 6.39
CA LYS A 39 -6.00 26.79 7.60
C LYS A 39 -7.11 26.37 8.59
N ILE A 40 -7.95 25.38 8.22
CA ILE A 40 -9.14 24.97 8.99
C ILE A 40 -8.87 23.59 9.59
N PRO A 41 -8.98 23.42 10.92
CA PRO A 41 -8.69 22.16 11.61
C PRO A 41 -9.80 21.10 11.49
N PHE A 42 -10.79 21.30 10.62
CA PHE A 42 -11.93 20.40 10.48
C PHE A 42 -11.95 19.71 9.11
N TYR A 43 -12.38 18.44 9.10
CA TYR A 43 -12.61 17.70 7.87
C TYR A 43 -13.83 18.23 7.12
N THR A 44 -13.65 18.50 5.83
CA THR A 44 -14.72 18.97 4.95
C THR A 44 -15.66 17.83 4.54
N LYS A 45 -16.77 18.18 3.89
CA LYS A 45 -17.66 17.19 3.27
C LYS A 45 -16.94 16.37 2.19
N ALA A 46 -16.05 17.01 1.41
CA ALA A 46 -15.24 16.34 0.39
C ALA A 46 -14.27 15.32 1.01
N ASP A 47 -13.58 15.65 2.10
CA ASP A 47 -12.67 14.72 2.79
C ASP A 47 -13.43 13.47 3.28
N ARG A 48 -14.64 13.67 3.80
CA ARG A 48 -15.50 12.56 4.27
C ARG A 48 -15.99 11.69 3.11
N GLN A 49 -16.32 12.27 1.98
CA GLN A 49 -16.72 11.54 0.78
C GLN A 49 -15.57 10.73 0.19
N GLU A 50 -14.39 11.32 0.13
CA GLU A 50 -13.17 10.64 -0.33
C GLU A 50 -12.80 9.47 0.58
N ALA A 51 -12.80 9.67 1.89
CA ALA A 51 -12.57 8.60 2.86
C ALA A 51 -13.57 7.46 2.69
N MET A 52 -14.87 7.77 2.51
CA MET A 52 -15.90 6.76 2.30
C MET A 52 -15.67 6.00 1.00
N LYS A 53 -15.38 6.68 -0.11
CA LYS A 53 -15.07 6.07 -1.41
C LYS A 53 -13.87 5.11 -1.31
N ASN A 54 -12.81 5.49 -0.59
CA ASN A 54 -11.65 4.63 -0.40
C ASN A 54 -11.96 3.41 0.50
N MET A 55 -12.82 3.58 1.50
CA MET A 55 -13.30 2.46 2.32
C MET A 55 -14.16 1.46 1.51
N GLU A 56 -15.03 1.96 0.64
CA GLU A 56 -15.83 1.14 -0.27
C GLU A 56 -14.94 0.34 -1.22
N LYS A 57 -13.96 1.01 -1.85
CA LYS A 57 -13.00 0.39 -2.76
C LYS A 57 -12.22 -0.75 -2.11
N LEU A 58 -11.87 -0.62 -0.83
CA LEU A 58 -11.11 -1.62 -0.09
C LEU A 58 -11.98 -2.61 0.69
N GLY A 59 -13.31 -2.55 0.55
CA GLY A 59 -14.25 -3.49 1.16
C GLY A 59 -14.32 -3.43 2.69
N ILE A 60 -14.06 -2.25 3.28
CA ILE A 60 -14.01 -2.07 4.75
C ILE A 60 -15.09 -1.13 5.31
N THR A 61 -16.12 -0.82 4.53
CA THR A 61 -17.19 0.12 4.94
C THR A 61 -17.96 -0.37 6.16
N ASN A 62 -18.18 -1.69 6.26
CA ASN A 62 -18.85 -2.33 7.38
C ASN A 62 -18.06 -2.20 8.69
N LEU A 63 -16.75 -1.98 8.64
CA LEU A 63 -15.86 -1.84 9.78
C LEU A 63 -15.73 -0.40 10.28
N LYS A 64 -16.47 0.55 9.68
CA LYS A 64 -16.34 2.00 9.92
C LYS A 64 -16.31 2.39 11.39
N LYS A 65 -17.12 1.74 12.22
CA LYS A 65 -17.28 2.05 13.65
C LYS A 65 -16.45 1.15 14.57
N THR A 66 -15.81 0.12 14.01
CA THR A 66 -14.98 -0.84 14.75
C THR A 66 -13.70 -0.16 15.21
N CYS A 67 -13.22 -0.49 16.41
CA CYS A 67 -11.93 -0.04 16.90
C CYS A 67 -10.82 -0.67 16.04
N TYR A 68 -9.83 0.14 15.62
CA TYR A 68 -8.72 -0.33 14.77
C TYR A 68 -7.95 -1.51 15.41
N GLY A 69 -7.77 -1.49 16.72
CA GLY A 69 -7.07 -2.54 17.46
C GLY A 69 -7.79 -3.91 17.47
N GLU A 70 -9.09 -3.95 17.17
CA GLU A 70 -9.90 -5.17 17.15
C GLU A 70 -9.86 -5.89 15.79
N LEU A 71 -9.23 -5.27 14.78
CA LEU A 71 -9.19 -5.80 13.42
C LEU A 71 -8.16 -6.90 13.25
N SER A 72 -8.43 -7.83 12.31
CA SER A 72 -7.40 -8.75 11.81
C SER A 72 -6.28 -8.00 11.09
N GLY A 73 -5.08 -8.62 10.97
CA GLY A 73 -3.94 -7.99 10.27
C GLY A 73 -4.28 -7.53 8.85
N GLY A 74 -4.98 -8.36 8.07
CA GLY A 74 -5.41 -8.01 6.73
C GLY A 74 -6.41 -6.83 6.71
N GLN A 75 -7.32 -6.77 7.68
CA GLN A 75 -8.25 -5.64 7.82
C GLN A 75 -7.50 -4.36 8.21
N GLN A 76 -6.56 -4.43 9.16
CA GLN A 76 -5.71 -3.31 9.55
C GLN A 76 -4.94 -2.76 8.34
N GLN A 77 -4.36 -3.64 7.54
CA GLN A 77 -3.61 -3.26 6.36
C GLN A 77 -4.48 -2.56 5.31
N ARG A 78 -5.71 -3.03 5.08
CA ARG A 78 -6.68 -2.35 4.21
C ARG A 78 -7.07 -0.97 4.74
N VAL A 79 -7.21 -0.80 6.06
CA VAL A 79 -7.48 0.51 6.68
C VAL A 79 -6.32 1.47 6.48
N LEU A 80 -5.08 1.02 6.66
CA LEU A 80 -3.88 1.85 6.43
C LEU A 80 -3.71 2.20 4.95
N LEU A 81 -4.04 1.27 4.04
CA LEU A 81 -4.07 1.55 2.60
C LEU A 81 -5.14 2.60 2.26
N ALA A 82 -6.35 2.51 2.83
CA ALA A 82 -7.39 3.53 2.66
C ALA A 82 -6.93 4.91 3.13
N ARG A 83 -6.25 4.97 4.27
CA ARG A 83 -5.64 6.19 4.79
C ARG A 83 -4.59 6.77 3.83
N ALA A 84 -3.72 5.92 3.28
CA ALA A 84 -2.69 6.34 2.31
C ALA A 84 -3.33 6.87 1.02
N LEU A 85 -4.42 6.26 0.54
CA LEU A 85 -5.19 6.73 -0.61
C LEU A 85 -5.80 8.12 -0.38
N CYS A 86 -6.28 8.42 0.83
CA CYS A 86 -6.76 9.77 1.17
C CYS A 86 -5.65 10.83 1.18
N ALA A 87 -4.40 10.41 1.40
CA ALA A 87 -3.25 11.33 1.46
C ALA A 87 -2.63 11.63 0.10
N MET A 88 -2.91 10.82 -0.94
CA MET A 88 -2.23 10.89 -2.23
C MET A 88 -3.00 11.67 -3.29
N SER A 89 -2.28 12.05 -4.37
CA SER A 89 -2.89 12.43 -5.65
C SER A 89 -2.82 11.28 -6.66
N ASN A 90 -1.62 10.83 -7.04
CA ASN A 90 -1.43 9.82 -8.08
C ASN A 90 -0.31 8.82 -7.78
N VAL A 91 0.46 9.01 -6.70
CA VAL A 91 1.60 8.16 -6.36
C VAL A 91 1.39 7.55 -4.99
N LEU A 92 1.56 6.24 -4.90
CA LEU A 92 1.46 5.45 -3.68
C LEU A 92 2.77 4.70 -3.47
N ILE A 93 3.36 4.86 -2.29
CA ILE A 93 4.53 4.10 -1.85
C ILE A 93 4.07 3.09 -0.81
N LEU A 94 4.39 1.83 -1.02
CA LEU A 94 4.05 0.71 -0.15
C LEU A 94 5.35 0.07 0.35
N ASP A 95 5.50 0.01 1.66
CA ASP A 95 6.67 -0.58 2.31
C ASP A 95 6.24 -1.87 3.01
N GLU A 96 6.64 -3.02 2.44
CA GLU A 96 6.28 -4.36 2.93
C GLU A 96 4.77 -4.54 3.20
N PRO A 97 3.89 -4.30 2.20
CA PRO A 97 2.44 -4.20 2.44
C PRO A 97 1.76 -5.51 2.84
N VAL A 98 2.44 -6.65 2.71
CA VAL A 98 1.88 -7.99 2.99
C VAL A 98 2.58 -8.71 4.13
N THR A 99 3.59 -8.11 4.75
CA THR A 99 4.35 -8.73 5.83
C THR A 99 3.43 -9.06 7.02
N GLY A 100 3.49 -10.32 7.47
CA GLY A 100 2.70 -10.80 8.61
C GLY A 100 1.24 -11.14 8.29
N LEU A 101 0.84 -11.10 7.02
CA LEU A 101 -0.48 -11.55 6.58
C LEU A 101 -0.48 -13.06 6.29
N ASP A 102 -1.63 -13.71 6.48
CA ASP A 102 -1.85 -15.06 6.00
C ASP A 102 -1.89 -15.10 4.44
N PRO A 103 -1.74 -16.29 3.82
CA PRO A 103 -1.68 -16.41 2.36
C PRO A 103 -2.91 -15.86 1.63
N THR A 104 -4.09 -15.98 2.21
CA THR A 104 -5.33 -15.48 1.61
C THR A 104 -5.36 -13.97 1.62
N ALA A 105 -5.09 -13.35 2.78
CA ALA A 105 -5.02 -11.90 2.92
C ALA A 105 -3.90 -11.29 2.07
N THR A 106 -2.76 -11.99 1.92
CA THR A 106 -1.65 -11.60 1.03
C THR A 106 -2.12 -11.50 -0.41
N LYS A 107 -2.76 -12.56 -0.93
CA LYS A 107 -3.28 -12.58 -2.30
C LYS A 107 -4.29 -11.47 -2.52
N GLU A 108 -5.26 -11.32 -1.62
CA GLU A 108 -6.28 -10.27 -1.71
C GLU A 108 -5.65 -8.87 -1.70
N MET A 109 -4.59 -8.64 -0.93
CA MET A 109 -3.90 -7.36 -0.89
C MET A 109 -3.20 -7.06 -2.22
N TYR A 110 -2.51 -8.04 -2.82
CA TYR A 110 -1.89 -7.86 -4.15
C TYR A 110 -2.92 -7.58 -5.24
N GLU A 111 -4.08 -8.27 -5.22
CA GLU A 111 -5.17 -7.99 -6.17
C GLU A 111 -5.71 -6.56 -6.01
N LEU A 112 -5.91 -6.07 -4.79
CA LEU A 112 -6.30 -4.69 -4.53
C LEU A 112 -5.26 -3.69 -5.06
N ILE A 113 -3.97 -3.94 -4.82
CA ILE A 113 -2.87 -3.12 -5.33
C ILE A 113 -2.89 -3.08 -6.87
N LYS A 114 -3.08 -4.22 -7.52
CA LYS A 114 -3.20 -4.33 -8.97
C LYS A 114 -4.40 -3.55 -9.50
N GLU A 115 -5.56 -3.65 -8.85
CA GLU A 115 -6.74 -2.89 -9.24
C GLU A 115 -6.53 -1.38 -9.15
N LEU A 116 -5.88 -0.89 -8.09
CA LEU A 116 -5.53 0.53 -7.96
C LEU A 116 -4.62 1.00 -9.11
N ASN A 117 -3.67 0.18 -9.53
CA ASN A 117 -2.78 0.52 -10.64
C ASN A 117 -3.53 0.51 -11.98
N VAL A 118 -4.26 -0.58 -12.30
CA VAL A 118 -4.85 -0.79 -13.62
C VAL A 118 -6.13 0.03 -13.82
N LYS A 119 -7.04 0.02 -12.82
CA LYS A 119 -8.35 0.68 -12.94
C LYS A 119 -8.31 2.16 -12.60
N ASP A 120 -7.48 2.54 -11.61
CA ASP A 120 -7.44 3.91 -11.09
C ASP A 120 -6.22 4.71 -11.58
N ASN A 121 -5.35 4.11 -12.40
CA ASN A 121 -4.11 4.72 -12.89
C ASN A 121 -3.19 5.26 -11.77
N VAL A 122 -3.19 4.61 -10.60
CA VAL A 122 -2.28 4.96 -9.51
C VAL A 122 -0.88 4.46 -9.83
N THR A 123 0.11 5.32 -9.81
CA THR A 123 1.52 4.91 -9.87
C THR A 123 1.91 4.32 -8.53
N ILE A 124 2.34 3.06 -8.50
CA ILE A 124 2.68 2.35 -7.27
C ILE A 124 4.16 2.03 -7.26
N ILE A 125 4.83 2.38 -6.16
CA ILE A 125 6.20 1.98 -5.85
C ILE A 125 6.10 1.09 -4.62
N MET A 126 6.48 -0.17 -4.76
CA MET A 126 6.41 -1.15 -3.68
C MET A 126 7.81 -1.64 -3.32
N VAL A 127 8.13 -1.62 -2.05
CA VAL A 127 9.32 -2.27 -1.49
C VAL A 127 8.86 -3.59 -0.87
N THR A 128 9.50 -4.69 -1.27
CA THR A 128 9.17 -6.01 -0.73
C THR A 128 10.36 -6.98 -0.87
N HIS A 129 10.44 -7.94 0.00
CA HIS A 129 11.34 -9.10 -0.10
C HIS A 129 10.62 -10.35 -0.68
N ASP A 130 9.33 -10.25 -0.95
CA ASP A 130 8.51 -11.30 -1.57
C ASP A 130 8.68 -11.24 -3.09
N ILE A 131 9.76 -11.85 -3.58
CA ILE A 131 10.16 -11.79 -5.00
C ILE A 131 9.15 -12.50 -5.89
N GLU A 132 8.63 -13.65 -5.48
CA GLU A 132 7.68 -14.45 -6.27
C GLU A 132 6.42 -13.65 -6.59
N ASN A 133 5.83 -13.03 -5.59
CA ASN A 133 4.65 -12.19 -5.81
C ASN A 133 5.00 -10.88 -6.53
N ALA A 134 6.16 -10.26 -6.25
CA ALA A 134 6.58 -9.05 -6.95
C ALA A 134 6.66 -9.27 -8.46
N VAL A 135 7.22 -10.38 -8.92
CA VAL A 135 7.28 -10.75 -10.35
C VAL A 135 5.89 -10.88 -10.97
N ASN A 136 4.93 -11.44 -10.24
CA ASN A 136 3.57 -11.66 -10.76
C ASN A 136 2.72 -10.36 -10.88
N TYR A 137 3.06 -9.32 -10.12
CA TYR A 137 2.24 -8.11 -10.02
C TYR A 137 2.93 -6.83 -10.51
N ALA A 138 4.26 -6.80 -10.61
CA ALA A 138 5.01 -5.62 -11.05
C ALA A 138 5.03 -5.47 -12.59
N ASN A 139 5.23 -4.24 -13.05
CA ASN A 139 5.55 -3.94 -14.45
C ASN A 139 7.06 -3.82 -14.65
N LYS A 140 7.77 -3.30 -13.63
CA LYS A 140 9.22 -3.12 -13.60
C LYS A 140 9.76 -3.50 -12.24
N ILE A 141 10.98 -3.99 -12.23
CA ILE A 141 11.69 -4.42 -11.03
C ILE A 141 13.00 -3.64 -10.91
N LEU A 142 13.23 -3.08 -9.72
CA LEU A 142 14.52 -2.63 -9.25
C LEU A 142 14.98 -3.60 -8.16
N HIS A 143 15.90 -4.49 -8.50
CA HIS A 143 16.48 -5.43 -7.55
C HIS A 143 17.82 -4.89 -7.05
N LEU A 144 17.95 -4.78 -5.74
CA LEU A 144 19.17 -4.30 -5.07
C LEU A 144 19.85 -5.47 -4.35
N GLY A 145 20.90 -6.01 -4.93
CA GLY A 145 21.75 -7.02 -4.31
C GLY A 145 23.00 -6.40 -3.66
N ARG A 146 23.78 -7.22 -2.93
CA ARG A 146 24.99 -6.74 -2.23
C ARG A 146 26.06 -6.17 -3.16
N LYS A 147 26.20 -6.68 -4.39
CA LYS A 147 27.27 -6.32 -5.33
C LYS A 147 26.74 -5.88 -6.70
N LYS A 148 25.50 -6.15 -7.00
CA LYS A 148 24.89 -5.89 -8.30
C LYS A 148 23.47 -5.33 -8.07
N TYR A 149 22.99 -4.55 -9.01
CA TYR A 149 21.61 -4.15 -9.10
C TYR A 149 21.06 -4.50 -10.47
N PHE A 150 19.74 -4.69 -10.55
CA PHE A 150 19.02 -4.84 -11.80
C PHE A 150 17.90 -3.81 -11.84
N TYR A 151 17.67 -3.24 -13.01
CA TYR A 151 16.49 -2.41 -13.27
C TYR A 151 15.99 -2.70 -14.69
N GLY A 152 14.74 -3.13 -14.80
CA GLY A 152 14.15 -3.47 -16.10
C GLY A 152 12.71 -3.95 -15.98
N THR A 153 12.16 -4.51 -17.05
CA THR A 153 10.86 -5.17 -17.06
C THR A 153 10.93 -6.51 -16.33
N VAL A 154 9.77 -7.07 -15.99
CA VAL A 154 9.67 -8.42 -15.41
C VAL A 154 10.28 -9.46 -16.35
N GLU A 155 10.00 -9.39 -17.65
CA GLU A 155 10.52 -10.31 -18.67
C GLU A 155 12.06 -10.28 -18.77
N GLU A 156 12.66 -9.09 -18.65
CA GLU A 156 14.11 -8.92 -18.61
C GLU A 156 14.69 -9.46 -17.30
N TYR A 157 13.98 -9.31 -16.19
CA TYR A 157 14.39 -9.82 -14.88
C TYR A 157 14.40 -11.35 -14.86
N GLU A 158 13.37 -12.00 -15.35
CA GLU A 158 13.26 -13.46 -15.43
C GLU A 158 14.36 -14.08 -16.31
N LYS A 159 14.79 -13.38 -17.37
CA LYS A 159 15.90 -13.80 -18.23
C LYS A 159 17.27 -13.49 -17.65
N SER A 160 17.34 -12.71 -16.59
CA SER A 160 18.62 -12.34 -15.97
C SER A 160 19.08 -13.42 -14.99
N ASN A 161 20.41 -13.71 -14.97
CA ASN A 161 20.99 -14.60 -13.95
C ASN A 161 20.85 -14.09 -12.51
N THR A 162 20.22 -12.93 -12.32
CA THR A 162 19.94 -12.34 -11.01
C THR A 162 18.76 -13.05 -10.36
N SER A 163 17.81 -13.58 -11.16
CA SER A 163 16.70 -14.39 -10.67
C SER A 163 17.17 -15.71 -10.09
N ASP A 164 18.12 -16.41 -10.77
CA ASP A 164 18.61 -17.73 -10.36
C ASP A 164 19.43 -17.67 -9.07
N ALA A 165 20.17 -16.59 -8.85
CA ALA A 165 20.98 -16.40 -7.63
C ALA A 165 20.14 -16.17 -6.36
N PHE A 166 18.84 -15.88 -6.48
CA PHE A 166 17.94 -15.63 -5.35
C PHE A 166 16.87 -16.71 -5.16
N LEU A 167 16.47 -17.41 -6.23
CA LEU A 167 15.53 -18.53 -6.15
C LEU A 167 16.21 -19.85 -5.81
N GLY A 168 17.56 -19.92 -5.89
CA GLY A 168 18.31 -21.15 -5.76
C GLY A 168 19.62 -21.10 -4.97
N GLY A 169 19.93 -20.07 -4.21
CA GLY A 169 21.23 -19.89 -3.58
C GLY A 169 21.25 -19.85 -2.06
N ASN A 170 21.24 -21.01 -1.42
CA ASN A 170 22.07 -21.25 -0.23
C ASN A 170 23.53 -21.32 -0.69
N GLU A 171 24.32 -20.25 -0.50
CA GLU A 171 25.76 -20.28 -0.19
C GLU A 171 26.19 -18.98 0.50
#